data_0274daaea6337c807f40fd72751251de
#
_entry.id   0274daaea6337c807f40fd72751251de
#
_cell.length_a   1.000
_cell.length_b   1.000
_cell.length_c   1.000
_cell.angle_alpha   90.00
_cell.angle_beta   90.00
_cell.angle_gamma   90.00
#
_symmetry.space_group_name_H-M   'P 1'
#
loop_
_entity.id
_entity.type
_entity.pdbx_description
1 polymer ?
#
loop_
_entity_poly.entity_id
_entity_poly.type
_entity_poly.pdbx_seq_one_letter_code
_entity_poly.pdbx_strand_id
1 'polypeptide(L)'
;MSKKYALVTGGSRGIGRAVCVKLAQAGYSILINCVSQTAEAERTLDLVREAGQEGEILRFDVCRSEQVTTALLQWSHRHPEEYIEVLVNNAGIRRDGILALMLEEDWLQVIHTTLTGFYNVTQAVLSPMLLHKQGRIINIASVSGLKGLPGQTNYAAAKGGLVAATKALALEVARKRVTVNAVAPGFIETDMTKELDHAALVRNIPLGRFGQPEEVAEVVAFLASPKAAYITGEVISINGGLYT
;
A
#
# COMPACT_ATOMS: atom_id res chain seq x y z
N MET A 1 -10.32 -15.32 -20.72
CA MET A 1 -9.08 -14.74 -20.20
C MET A 1 -9.02 -15.07 -18.72
N SER A 2 -7.86 -15.47 -18.17
CA SER A 2 -7.70 -15.67 -16.75
C SER A 2 -7.96 -14.35 -16.00
N LYS A 3 -8.59 -14.43 -14.83
CA LYS A 3 -8.82 -13.24 -13.99
C LYS A 3 -7.50 -12.74 -13.45
N LYS A 4 -7.35 -11.41 -13.38
CA LYS A 4 -6.19 -10.76 -12.80
C LYS A 4 -6.54 -10.26 -11.41
N TYR A 5 -5.80 -10.67 -10.42
CA TYR A 5 -6.07 -10.30 -9.03
C TYR A 5 -5.09 -9.27 -8.50
N ALA A 6 -5.61 -8.29 -7.77
CA ALA A 6 -4.84 -7.31 -7.02
C ALA A 6 -5.17 -7.40 -5.52
N LEU A 7 -4.15 -7.58 -4.68
CA LEU A 7 -4.28 -7.54 -3.22
C LEU A 7 -3.88 -6.15 -2.72
N VAL A 8 -4.77 -5.52 -1.95
CA VAL A 8 -4.52 -4.22 -1.31
C VAL A 8 -4.60 -4.38 0.21
N THR A 9 -3.47 -4.24 0.90
CA THR A 9 -3.47 -4.26 2.36
C THR A 9 -4.02 -2.95 2.94
N GLY A 10 -4.85 -3.05 3.98
CA GLY A 10 -5.56 -1.87 4.51
C GLY A 10 -6.50 -1.23 3.48
N GLY A 11 -7.15 -2.05 2.64
CA GLY A 11 -8.00 -1.61 1.53
C GLY A 11 -9.39 -1.06 1.93
N SER A 12 -9.73 -1.04 3.22
CA SER A 12 -11.09 -0.70 3.69
C SER A 12 -11.44 0.79 3.63
N ARG A 13 -10.46 1.70 3.63
CA ARG A 13 -10.69 3.16 3.66
C ARG A 13 -9.52 3.96 3.08
N GLY A 14 -9.70 5.28 2.96
CA GLY A 14 -8.66 6.23 2.56
C GLY A 14 -7.98 5.85 1.25
N ILE A 15 -6.66 5.98 1.20
CA ILE A 15 -5.85 5.64 0.03
C ILE A 15 -6.10 4.18 -0.42
N GLY A 16 -6.15 3.23 0.53
CA GLY A 16 -6.39 1.83 0.20
C GLY A 16 -7.70 1.59 -0.54
N ARG A 17 -8.80 2.24 -0.11
CA ARG A 17 -10.10 2.19 -0.80
C ARG A 17 -10.01 2.76 -2.22
N ALA A 18 -9.45 3.95 -2.37
CA ALA A 18 -9.30 4.59 -3.67
C ALA A 18 -8.47 3.72 -4.63
N VAL A 19 -7.41 3.09 -4.12
CA VAL A 19 -6.59 2.13 -4.88
C VAL A 19 -7.41 0.91 -5.30
N CYS A 20 -8.22 0.32 -4.40
CA CYS A 20 -9.10 -0.81 -4.74
C CYS A 20 -10.05 -0.47 -5.89
N VAL A 21 -10.74 0.67 -5.78
CA VAL A 21 -11.67 1.13 -6.81
C VAL A 21 -10.95 1.40 -8.14
N LYS A 22 -9.80 2.06 -8.09
CA LYS A 22 -9.05 2.39 -9.31
C LYS A 22 -8.49 1.16 -10.01
N LEU A 23 -7.99 0.18 -9.28
CA LEU A 23 -7.53 -1.10 -9.85
C LEU A 23 -8.71 -1.91 -10.40
N ALA A 24 -9.89 -1.86 -9.77
CA ALA A 24 -11.10 -2.47 -10.33
C ALA A 24 -11.46 -1.83 -11.68
N GLN A 25 -11.48 -0.51 -11.78
CA GLN A 25 -11.68 0.21 -13.06
C GLN A 25 -10.63 -0.17 -14.12
N ALA A 26 -9.43 -0.57 -13.70
CA ALA A 26 -8.38 -1.06 -14.59
C ALA A 26 -8.50 -2.55 -14.95
N GLY A 27 -9.56 -3.23 -14.50
CA GLY A 27 -9.89 -4.60 -14.87
C GLY A 27 -9.37 -5.69 -13.93
N TYR A 28 -8.90 -5.32 -12.71
CA TYR A 28 -8.48 -6.29 -11.70
C TYR A 28 -9.63 -6.71 -10.80
N SER A 29 -9.74 -8.00 -10.49
CA SER A 29 -10.50 -8.49 -9.33
C SER A 29 -9.74 -8.15 -8.05
N ILE A 30 -10.42 -7.68 -7.01
CA ILE A 30 -9.78 -7.05 -5.86
C ILE A 30 -9.87 -7.92 -4.60
N LEU A 31 -8.73 -8.16 -3.98
CA LEU A 31 -8.62 -8.74 -2.65
C LEU A 31 -8.38 -7.61 -1.65
N ILE A 32 -9.40 -7.33 -0.85
CA ILE A 32 -9.42 -6.23 0.12
C ILE A 32 -8.97 -6.77 1.47
N ASN A 33 -7.75 -6.45 1.90
CA ASN A 33 -7.36 -6.83 3.25
C ASN A 33 -7.81 -5.80 4.28
N CYS A 34 -8.32 -6.30 5.39
CA CYS A 34 -8.58 -5.53 6.62
C CYS A 34 -8.36 -6.40 7.86
N VAL A 35 -8.21 -5.77 9.04
CA VAL A 35 -8.12 -6.47 10.33
C VAL A 35 -9.51 -6.55 10.98
N SER A 36 -10.14 -5.41 11.25
CA SER A 36 -11.38 -5.33 12.06
C SER A 36 -12.50 -4.52 11.42
N GLN A 37 -12.22 -3.67 10.44
CA GLN A 37 -13.21 -2.74 9.88
C GLN A 37 -14.03 -3.38 8.76
N THR A 38 -14.82 -4.40 9.10
CA THR A 38 -15.58 -5.18 8.12
C THR A 38 -16.61 -4.32 7.38
N ALA A 39 -17.34 -3.42 8.05
CA ALA A 39 -18.32 -2.55 7.40
C ALA A 39 -17.68 -1.61 6.36
N GLU A 40 -16.50 -1.05 6.67
CA GLU A 40 -15.79 -0.20 5.71
C GLU A 40 -15.18 -1.02 4.54
N ALA A 41 -14.80 -2.28 4.80
CA ALA A 41 -14.34 -3.18 3.75
C ALA A 41 -15.50 -3.60 2.83
N GLU A 42 -16.69 -3.85 3.37
CA GLU A 42 -17.90 -4.12 2.59
C GLU A 42 -18.26 -2.92 1.68
N ARG A 43 -18.22 -1.69 2.21
CA ARG A 43 -18.40 -0.48 1.38
C ARG A 43 -17.39 -0.42 0.23
N THR A 44 -16.12 -0.77 0.50
CA THR A 44 -15.12 -0.82 -0.56
C THR A 44 -15.43 -1.91 -1.57
N LEU A 45 -15.90 -3.08 -1.12
CA LEU A 45 -16.32 -4.17 -1.98
C LEU A 45 -17.50 -3.79 -2.87
N ASP A 46 -18.47 -3.06 -2.35
CA ASP A 46 -19.59 -2.56 -3.15
C ASP A 46 -19.12 -1.59 -4.24
N LEU A 47 -18.21 -0.66 -3.93
CA LEU A 47 -17.61 0.23 -4.92
C LEU A 47 -16.81 -0.54 -6.00
N VAL A 48 -16.13 -1.63 -5.64
CA VAL A 48 -15.44 -2.52 -6.59
C VAL A 48 -16.46 -3.18 -7.53
N ARG A 49 -17.60 -3.63 -7.00
CA ARG A 49 -18.69 -4.21 -7.80
C ARG A 49 -19.33 -3.19 -8.73
N GLU A 50 -19.55 -1.96 -8.25
CA GLU A 50 -20.03 -0.83 -9.06
C GLU A 50 -19.07 -0.50 -10.21
N ALA A 51 -17.76 -0.68 -10.00
CA ALA A 51 -16.73 -0.56 -11.04
C ALA A 51 -16.72 -1.73 -12.03
N GLY A 52 -17.62 -2.71 -11.88
CA GLY A 52 -17.79 -3.86 -12.79
C GLY A 52 -16.85 -5.02 -12.52
N GLN A 53 -16.22 -5.10 -11.37
CA GLN A 53 -15.28 -6.18 -11.01
C GLN A 53 -15.75 -6.96 -9.78
N GLU A 54 -15.23 -8.17 -9.65
CA GLU A 54 -15.41 -8.99 -8.46
C GLU A 54 -14.38 -8.61 -7.39
N GLY A 55 -14.70 -8.92 -6.14
CA GLY A 55 -13.76 -8.75 -5.03
C GLY A 55 -14.08 -9.69 -3.89
N GLU A 56 -13.08 -9.91 -3.04
CA GLU A 56 -13.19 -10.66 -1.80
C GLU A 56 -12.52 -9.89 -0.65
N ILE A 57 -13.08 -10.01 0.56
CA ILE A 57 -12.46 -9.46 1.77
C ILE A 57 -11.62 -10.54 2.42
N LEU A 58 -10.32 -10.28 2.56
CA LEU A 58 -9.38 -11.14 3.25
C LEU A 58 -9.04 -10.55 4.63
N ARG A 59 -9.51 -11.20 5.68
CA ARG A 59 -9.31 -10.76 7.07
C ARG A 59 -8.05 -11.36 7.65
N PHE A 60 -7.03 -10.54 7.83
CA PHE A 60 -5.79 -10.89 8.55
C PHE A 60 -5.06 -9.62 9.02
N ASP A 61 -4.33 -9.77 10.11
CA ASP A 61 -3.36 -8.77 10.56
C ASP A 61 -2.03 -9.00 9.81
N VAL A 62 -1.57 -7.98 9.08
CA VAL A 62 -0.30 -8.04 8.32
C VAL A 62 0.91 -8.31 9.21
N CYS A 63 0.85 -7.97 10.50
CA CYS A 63 1.89 -8.25 11.49
C CYS A 63 1.99 -9.72 11.87
N ARG A 64 0.95 -10.53 11.58
CA ARG A 64 0.83 -11.93 11.98
C ARG A 64 1.05 -12.86 10.79
N SER A 65 2.29 -13.34 10.64
CA SER A 65 2.70 -14.20 9.50
C SER A 65 1.77 -15.40 9.31
N GLU A 66 1.36 -16.05 10.41
CA GLU A 66 0.45 -17.19 10.35
C GLU A 66 -0.93 -16.84 9.78
N GLN A 67 -1.50 -15.68 10.19
CA GLN A 67 -2.78 -15.21 9.64
C GLN A 67 -2.67 -14.88 8.15
N VAL A 68 -1.59 -14.21 7.74
CA VAL A 68 -1.31 -13.88 6.34
C VAL A 68 -1.23 -15.15 5.51
N THR A 69 -0.39 -16.10 5.94
CA THR A 69 -0.18 -17.36 5.23
C THR A 69 -1.47 -18.16 5.12
N THR A 70 -2.21 -18.32 6.22
CA THR A 70 -3.47 -19.07 6.24
C THR A 70 -4.50 -18.45 5.29
N ALA A 71 -4.71 -17.12 5.34
CA ALA A 71 -5.70 -16.45 4.49
C ALA A 71 -5.36 -16.58 3.01
N LEU A 72 -4.08 -16.40 2.64
CA LEU A 72 -3.64 -16.47 1.25
C LEU A 72 -3.63 -17.91 0.72
N LEU A 73 -3.27 -18.91 1.54
CA LEU A 73 -3.38 -20.31 1.16
C LEU A 73 -4.84 -20.72 0.96
N GLN A 74 -5.75 -20.33 1.84
CA GLN A 74 -7.18 -20.58 1.67
C GLN A 74 -7.73 -19.95 0.40
N TRP A 75 -7.30 -18.72 0.08
CA TRP A 75 -7.67 -18.07 -1.17
C TRP A 75 -7.13 -18.86 -2.37
N SER A 76 -5.86 -19.21 -2.38
CA SER A 76 -5.22 -19.97 -3.47
C SER A 76 -5.88 -21.35 -3.70
N HIS A 77 -6.29 -22.05 -2.64
CA HIS A 77 -7.01 -23.31 -2.79
C HIS A 77 -8.38 -23.15 -3.46
N ARG A 78 -9.07 -22.01 -3.26
CA ARG A 78 -10.33 -21.71 -3.96
C ARG A 78 -10.13 -21.25 -5.40
N HIS A 79 -8.91 -20.78 -5.73
CA HIS A 79 -8.55 -20.22 -7.03
C HIS A 79 -7.26 -20.85 -7.58
N PRO A 80 -7.26 -22.17 -7.86
CA PRO A 80 -6.03 -22.94 -8.16
C PRO A 80 -5.34 -22.52 -9.46
N GLU A 81 -6.08 -21.95 -10.42
CA GLU A 81 -5.55 -21.48 -11.71
C GLU A 81 -5.14 -20.00 -11.69
N GLU A 82 -5.32 -19.32 -10.55
CA GLU A 82 -5.15 -17.87 -10.43
C GLU A 82 -3.98 -17.55 -9.49
N TYR A 83 -3.44 -16.35 -9.65
CA TYR A 83 -2.47 -15.81 -8.70
C TYR A 83 -2.65 -14.29 -8.53
N ILE A 84 -2.06 -13.74 -7.50
CA ILE A 84 -2.07 -12.31 -7.22
C ILE A 84 -1.01 -11.65 -8.10
N GLU A 85 -1.44 -10.96 -9.18
CA GLU A 85 -0.56 -10.26 -10.12
C GLU A 85 -0.07 -8.93 -9.56
N VAL A 86 -0.91 -8.25 -8.77
CA VAL A 86 -0.61 -6.94 -8.18
C VAL A 86 -0.71 -7.00 -6.66
N LEU A 87 0.34 -6.57 -5.97
CA LEU A 87 0.32 -6.35 -4.52
C LEU A 87 0.51 -4.86 -4.23
N VAL A 88 -0.40 -4.29 -3.45
CA VAL A 88 -0.25 -2.94 -2.89
C VAL A 88 -0.10 -3.03 -1.38
N ASN A 89 1.11 -2.83 -0.89
CA ASN A 89 1.42 -2.71 0.53
C ASN A 89 1.05 -1.31 1.02
N ASN A 90 -0.20 -1.15 1.46
CA ASN A 90 -0.75 0.12 1.92
C ASN A 90 -1.00 0.14 3.44
N ALA A 91 -1.17 -1.01 4.09
CA ALA A 91 -1.41 -1.07 5.53
C ALA A 91 -0.33 -0.29 6.30
N GLY A 92 -0.78 0.59 7.18
CA GLY A 92 0.09 1.43 7.98
C GLY A 92 -0.70 2.16 9.07
N ILE A 93 -0.03 2.49 10.14
CA ILE A 93 -0.56 3.28 11.25
C ILE A 93 0.39 4.41 11.57
N ARG A 94 -0.11 5.42 12.27
CA ARG A 94 0.65 6.55 12.77
C ARG A 94 0.51 6.62 14.29
N ARG A 95 1.64 6.80 14.97
CA ARG A 95 1.75 7.03 16.41
C ARG A 95 2.77 8.14 16.60
N ASP A 96 2.32 9.38 16.43
CA ASP A 96 3.21 10.53 16.48
C ASP A 96 3.55 10.88 17.92
N GLY A 97 4.79 11.25 18.16
CA GLY A 97 5.30 11.67 19.47
C GLY A 97 6.77 12.06 19.38
N ILE A 98 7.21 12.94 20.28
CA ILE A 98 8.64 13.30 20.42
C ILE A 98 9.38 12.05 20.92
N LEU A 99 10.48 11.68 20.28
CA LEU A 99 11.21 10.42 20.58
C LEU A 99 11.54 10.26 22.07
N ALA A 100 11.89 11.34 22.75
CA ALA A 100 12.22 11.31 24.19
C ALA A 100 11.04 10.87 25.09
N LEU A 101 9.80 10.96 24.59
CA LEU A 101 8.57 10.62 25.31
C LEU A 101 7.79 9.48 24.63
N MET A 102 8.30 8.97 23.49
CA MET A 102 7.65 7.92 22.73
C MET A 102 7.68 6.59 23.48
N LEU A 103 6.54 5.95 23.60
CA LEU A 103 6.47 4.61 24.18
C LEU A 103 7.07 3.59 23.20
N GLU A 104 7.76 2.58 23.75
CA GLU A 104 8.31 1.48 22.95
C GLU A 104 7.20 0.78 22.14
N GLU A 105 6.01 0.65 22.70
CA GLU A 105 4.85 0.05 22.02
C GLU A 105 4.47 0.83 20.78
N ASP A 106 4.43 2.17 20.84
CA ASP A 106 4.11 3.03 19.69
C ASP A 106 5.18 2.93 18.59
N TRP A 107 6.44 2.84 18.98
CA TRP A 107 7.55 2.59 18.08
C TRP A 107 7.36 1.24 17.37
N LEU A 108 7.21 0.17 18.14
CA LEU A 108 7.12 -1.20 17.61
C LEU A 108 5.87 -1.41 16.75
N GLN A 109 4.72 -0.86 17.15
CA GLN A 109 3.50 -0.98 16.35
C GLN A 109 3.65 -0.39 14.95
N VAL A 110 4.27 0.79 14.83
CA VAL A 110 4.48 1.46 13.54
C VAL A 110 5.47 0.68 12.66
N ILE A 111 6.60 0.25 13.25
CA ILE A 111 7.61 -0.56 12.56
C ILE A 111 7.01 -1.89 12.09
N HIS A 112 6.34 -2.62 12.98
CA HIS A 112 5.77 -3.92 12.66
C HIS A 112 4.68 -3.82 11.60
N THR A 113 3.75 -2.87 11.71
CA THR A 113 2.69 -2.73 10.70
C THR A 113 3.26 -2.44 9.32
N THR A 114 4.30 -1.61 9.24
CA THR A 114 4.87 -1.20 7.96
C THR A 114 5.87 -2.23 7.42
N LEU A 115 6.90 -2.57 8.19
CA LEU A 115 8.03 -3.37 7.68
C LEU A 115 7.77 -4.87 7.81
N THR A 116 7.31 -5.35 8.96
CA THR A 116 6.97 -6.76 9.12
C THR A 116 5.75 -7.10 8.27
N GLY A 117 4.77 -6.19 8.17
CA GLY A 117 3.62 -6.35 7.28
C GLY A 117 4.02 -6.45 5.82
N PHE A 118 4.89 -5.56 5.34
CA PHE A 118 5.48 -5.66 3.99
C PHE A 118 6.14 -7.02 3.77
N TYR A 119 7.00 -7.45 4.68
CA TYR A 119 7.71 -8.73 4.58
C TYR A 119 6.73 -9.91 4.50
N ASN A 120 5.81 -10.04 5.46
CA ASN A 120 4.90 -11.16 5.54
C ASN A 120 4.03 -11.31 4.28
N VAL A 121 3.41 -10.21 3.84
CA VAL A 121 2.49 -10.25 2.69
C VAL A 121 3.25 -10.41 1.39
N THR A 122 4.35 -9.70 1.21
CA THR A 122 5.16 -9.78 -0.02
C THR A 122 5.74 -11.19 -0.19
N GLN A 123 6.33 -11.74 0.86
CA GLN A 123 6.91 -13.08 0.84
C GLN A 123 5.86 -14.15 0.45
N ALA A 124 4.63 -14.02 0.95
CA ALA A 124 3.57 -14.98 0.69
C ALA A 124 3.05 -14.98 -0.77
N VAL A 125 3.13 -13.82 -1.47
CA VAL A 125 2.65 -13.70 -2.86
C VAL A 125 3.78 -13.73 -3.90
N LEU A 126 5.03 -13.64 -3.48
CA LEU A 126 6.16 -13.46 -4.39
C LEU A 126 6.42 -14.69 -5.27
N SER A 127 6.37 -15.90 -4.69
CA SER A 127 6.71 -17.14 -5.40
C SER A 127 5.85 -17.35 -6.67
N PRO A 128 4.52 -17.23 -6.64
CA PRO A 128 3.71 -17.27 -7.85
C PRO A 128 4.07 -16.19 -8.88
N MET A 129 4.34 -14.95 -8.47
CA MET A 129 4.76 -13.88 -9.39
C MET A 129 6.07 -14.24 -10.11
N LEU A 130 7.04 -14.82 -9.39
CA LEU A 130 8.31 -15.26 -9.97
C LEU A 130 8.14 -16.43 -10.94
N LEU A 131 7.23 -17.35 -10.64
CA LEU A 131 6.93 -18.52 -11.46
C LEU A 131 6.26 -18.11 -12.78
N HIS A 132 5.24 -17.25 -12.70
CA HIS A 132 4.54 -16.70 -13.87
C HIS A 132 5.36 -15.64 -14.63
N LYS A 133 6.48 -15.21 -14.08
CA LYS A 133 7.33 -14.13 -14.63
C LYS A 133 6.55 -12.84 -14.90
N GLN A 134 5.65 -12.52 -14.01
CA GLN A 134 4.82 -11.32 -14.06
C GLN A 134 4.32 -10.96 -12.67
N GLY A 135 4.55 -9.73 -12.25
CA GLY A 135 4.07 -9.20 -10.97
C GLY A 135 4.33 -7.70 -10.85
N ARG A 136 3.53 -7.05 -10.03
CA ARG A 136 3.63 -5.64 -9.69
C ARG A 136 3.50 -5.48 -8.19
N ILE A 137 4.54 -4.99 -7.54
CA ILE A 137 4.53 -4.68 -6.10
C ILE A 137 4.65 -3.18 -5.95
N ILE A 138 3.65 -2.56 -5.35
CA ILE A 138 3.60 -1.12 -5.10
C ILE A 138 3.51 -0.87 -3.60
N ASN A 139 4.48 -0.17 -3.06
CA ASN A 139 4.56 0.14 -1.64
C ASN A 139 4.11 1.57 -1.37
N ILE A 140 3.14 1.77 -0.47
CA ILE A 140 2.72 3.10 -0.05
C ILE A 140 3.67 3.58 1.04
N ALA A 141 4.70 4.32 0.62
CA ALA A 141 5.65 4.99 1.48
C ALA A 141 5.06 6.28 2.07
N SER A 142 5.84 7.33 2.22
CA SER A 142 5.42 8.67 2.63
C SER A 142 6.54 9.66 2.37
N VAL A 143 6.19 10.93 2.20
CA VAL A 143 7.17 12.03 2.24
C VAL A 143 7.95 12.04 3.54
N SER A 144 7.36 11.58 4.66
CA SER A 144 8.05 11.46 5.95
C SER A 144 9.22 10.48 5.92
N GLY A 145 9.13 9.44 5.08
CA GLY A 145 10.24 8.49 4.87
C GLY A 145 11.38 9.03 4.00
N LEU A 146 11.16 10.14 3.30
CA LEU A 146 12.16 10.80 2.45
C LEU A 146 12.79 12.01 3.16
N LYS A 147 11.96 12.87 3.74
CA LYS A 147 12.35 14.14 4.33
C LYS A 147 12.59 14.06 5.85
N GLY A 148 11.84 13.17 6.54
CA GLY A 148 11.64 13.21 8.00
C GLY A 148 10.69 14.34 8.40
N LEU A 149 9.93 14.12 9.49
CA LEU A 149 9.10 15.15 10.10
C LEU A 149 9.24 15.08 11.62
N PRO A 150 9.30 16.23 12.34
CA PRO A 150 9.32 16.23 13.80
C PRO A 150 8.13 15.45 14.37
N GLY A 151 8.38 14.67 15.43
CA GLY A 151 7.35 13.83 16.06
C GLY A 151 7.02 12.53 15.32
N GLN A 152 7.71 12.22 14.22
CA GLN A 152 7.45 11.03 13.39
C GLN A 152 8.69 10.13 13.24
N THR A 153 9.55 10.06 14.23
CA THR A 153 10.80 9.29 14.13
C THR A 153 10.54 7.81 13.82
N ASN A 154 9.53 7.18 14.46
CA ASN A 154 9.08 5.82 14.19
C ASN A 154 8.50 5.67 12.77
N TYR A 155 7.62 6.57 12.39
CA TYR A 155 6.95 6.54 11.08
C TYR A 155 7.93 6.82 9.93
N ALA A 156 8.82 7.81 10.10
CA ALA A 156 9.87 8.11 9.14
C ALA A 156 10.85 6.93 8.98
N ALA A 157 11.27 6.29 10.08
CA ALA A 157 12.11 5.10 10.04
C ALA A 157 11.42 3.95 9.30
N ALA A 158 10.15 3.69 9.60
CA ALA A 158 9.37 2.64 8.95
C ALA A 158 9.20 2.89 7.45
N LYS A 159 8.80 4.10 7.05
CA LYS A 159 8.58 4.45 5.64
C LYS A 159 9.90 4.61 4.86
N GLY A 160 10.97 5.07 5.50
CA GLY A 160 12.32 5.07 4.93
C GLY A 160 12.87 3.67 4.73
N GLY A 161 12.67 2.77 5.70
CA GLY A 161 13.00 1.35 5.57
C GLY A 161 12.23 0.68 4.42
N LEU A 162 10.94 1.02 4.25
CA LEU A 162 10.13 0.50 3.14
C LEU A 162 10.66 0.98 1.77
N VAL A 163 11.16 2.22 1.67
CA VAL A 163 11.82 2.74 0.46
C VAL A 163 13.09 1.94 0.16
N ALA A 164 13.92 1.68 1.17
CA ALA A 164 15.14 0.88 1.00
C ALA A 164 14.81 -0.56 0.57
N ALA A 165 13.83 -1.19 1.21
CA ALA A 165 13.36 -2.53 0.87
C ALA A 165 12.79 -2.60 -0.55
N THR A 166 12.08 -1.56 -1.00
CA THR A 166 11.57 -1.44 -2.39
C THR A 166 12.72 -1.55 -3.40
N LYS A 167 13.79 -0.79 -3.19
CA LYS A 167 14.95 -0.76 -4.10
C LYS A 167 15.70 -2.09 -4.12
N ALA A 168 15.92 -2.68 -2.95
CA ALA A 168 16.60 -3.97 -2.84
C ALA A 168 15.82 -5.09 -3.55
N LEU A 169 14.53 -5.23 -3.22
CA LEU A 169 13.69 -6.26 -3.81
C LEU A 169 13.53 -6.08 -5.33
N ALA A 170 13.46 -4.83 -5.82
CA ALA A 170 13.41 -4.56 -7.26
C ALA A 170 14.58 -5.20 -8.02
N LEU A 171 15.78 -5.12 -7.48
CA LEU A 171 16.98 -5.72 -8.09
C LEU A 171 16.94 -7.26 -8.06
N GLU A 172 16.43 -7.85 -6.99
CA GLU A 172 16.33 -9.30 -6.83
C GLU A 172 15.39 -9.93 -7.86
N VAL A 173 14.26 -9.27 -8.15
CA VAL A 173 13.15 -9.87 -8.92
C VAL A 173 13.05 -9.40 -10.37
N ALA A 174 13.78 -8.36 -10.78
CA ALA A 174 13.67 -7.73 -12.10
C ALA A 174 13.80 -8.72 -13.26
N ARG A 175 14.74 -9.69 -13.16
CA ARG A 175 14.93 -10.73 -14.19
C ARG A 175 13.71 -11.63 -14.39
N LYS A 176 12.77 -11.63 -13.44
CA LYS A 176 11.50 -12.34 -13.50
C LYS A 176 10.34 -11.45 -13.94
N ARG A 177 10.60 -10.27 -14.50
CA ARG A 177 9.60 -9.30 -14.95
C ARG A 177 8.62 -8.86 -13.84
N VAL A 178 9.04 -9.00 -12.59
CA VAL A 178 8.35 -8.44 -11.44
C VAL A 178 8.94 -7.05 -11.20
N THR A 179 8.10 -6.03 -11.13
CA THR A 179 8.54 -4.67 -10.77
C THR A 179 8.15 -4.35 -9.34
N VAL A 180 9.00 -3.64 -8.65
CA VAL A 180 8.77 -3.19 -7.27
C VAL A 180 9.02 -1.70 -7.20
N ASN A 181 7.99 -0.92 -6.90
CA ASN A 181 8.08 0.54 -6.82
C ASN A 181 7.39 1.04 -5.55
N ALA A 182 7.67 2.27 -5.18
CA ALA A 182 6.98 2.94 -4.10
C ALA A 182 6.31 4.23 -4.60
N VAL A 183 5.22 4.63 -3.95
CA VAL A 183 4.69 5.99 -4.02
C VAL A 183 4.87 6.64 -2.66
N ALA A 184 5.25 7.90 -2.64
CA ALA A 184 5.49 8.67 -1.43
C ALA A 184 4.49 9.84 -1.34
N PRO A 185 3.27 9.60 -0.79
CA PRO A 185 2.30 10.65 -0.61
C PRO A 185 2.77 11.70 0.39
N GLY A 186 2.37 12.96 0.17
CA GLY A 186 2.41 14.02 1.16
C GLY A 186 1.18 13.97 2.07
N PHE A 187 0.61 15.15 2.37
CA PHE A 187 -0.66 15.24 3.10
C PHE A 187 -1.82 14.93 2.16
N ILE A 188 -2.53 13.84 2.43
CA ILE A 188 -3.69 13.36 1.66
C ILE A 188 -4.93 13.43 2.55
N GLU A 189 -6.06 13.87 2.03
CA GLU A 189 -7.34 13.93 2.76
C GLU A 189 -7.87 12.54 3.08
N THR A 190 -7.69 12.11 4.32
CA THR A 190 -8.10 10.81 4.85
C THR A 190 -8.45 10.94 6.32
N ASP A 191 -9.05 9.91 6.92
CA ASP A 191 -9.28 9.89 8.37
C ASP A 191 -7.99 10.10 9.18
N MET A 192 -6.84 9.66 8.65
CA MET A 192 -5.54 9.78 9.31
C MET A 192 -5.06 11.24 9.42
N THR A 193 -5.53 12.11 8.55
CA THR A 193 -5.14 13.53 8.49
C THR A 193 -6.23 14.48 8.95
N LYS A 194 -7.42 13.98 9.25
CA LYS A 194 -8.62 14.78 9.57
C LYS A 194 -8.43 15.70 10.77
N GLU A 195 -7.66 15.24 11.78
CA GLU A 195 -7.43 15.98 13.03
C GLU A 195 -6.22 16.94 12.96
N LEU A 196 -5.52 17.00 11.83
CA LEU A 196 -4.37 17.89 11.67
C LEU A 196 -4.82 19.33 11.45
N ASP A 197 -3.97 20.29 11.83
CA ASP A 197 -4.18 21.70 11.48
C ASP A 197 -3.94 21.91 9.99
N HIS A 198 -4.99 21.73 9.20
CA HIS A 198 -4.96 21.87 7.74
C HIS A 198 -4.49 23.26 7.32
N ALA A 199 -4.92 24.33 8.01
CA ALA A 199 -4.57 25.70 7.62
C ALA A 199 -3.07 25.97 7.78
N ALA A 200 -2.45 25.44 8.83
CA ALA A 200 -1.01 25.57 9.05
C ALA A 200 -0.20 24.72 8.05
N LEU A 201 -0.65 23.50 7.76
CA LEU A 201 0.07 22.57 6.90
C LEU A 201 -0.01 22.95 5.42
N VAL A 202 -1.16 23.42 4.95
CA VAL A 202 -1.37 23.87 3.55
C VAL A 202 -0.40 24.97 3.16
N ARG A 203 -0.02 25.87 4.08
CA ARG A 203 0.96 26.94 3.82
C ARG A 203 2.33 26.42 3.39
N ASN A 204 2.66 25.18 3.77
CA ASN A 204 3.94 24.56 3.44
C ASN A 204 3.87 23.72 2.15
N ILE A 205 2.70 23.57 1.56
CA ILE A 205 2.50 22.81 0.32
C ILE A 205 2.45 23.77 -0.85
N PRO A 206 3.40 23.73 -1.81
CA PRO A 206 3.41 24.65 -2.95
C PRO A 206 2.11 24.64 -3.77
N LEU A 207 1.43 23.49 -3.94
CA LEU A 207 0.12 23.43 -4.60
C LEU A 207 -1.04 23.99 -3.74
N GLY A 208 -0.79 24.42 -2.51
CA GLY A 208 -1.76 25.11 -1.65
C GLY A 208 -2.95 24.27 -1.21
N ARG A 209 -2.85 22.94 -1.23
CA ARG A 209 -3.91 22.03 -0.80
C ARG A 209 -3.37 20.65 -0.38
N PHE A 210 -4.17 19.89 0.34
CA PHE A 210 -3.94 18.46 0.49
C PHE A 210 -4.25 17.74 -0.84
N GLY A 211 -3.59 16.60 -1.06
CA GLY A 211 -3.94 15.70 -2.15
C GLY A 211 -5.18 14.88 -1.83
N GLN A 212 -5.81 14.31 -2.85
CA GLN A 212 -6.93 13.39 -2.71
C GLN A 212 -6.43 11.94 -2.80
N PRO A 213 -7.08 10.98 -2.11
CA PRO A 213 -6.75 9.55 -2.23
C PRO A 213 -6.72 9.05 -3.67
N GLU A 214 -7.59 9.59 -4.51
CA GLU A 214 -7.71 9.25 -5.94
C GLU A 214 -6.45 9.64 -6.71
N GLU A 215 -5.80 10.76 -6.36
CA GLU A 215 -4.55 11.19 -7.01
C GLU A 215 -3.41 10.19 -6.74
N VAL A 216 -3.40 9.58 -5.55
CA VAL A 216 -2.46 8.49 -5.24
C VAL A 216 -2.82 7.22 -6.01
N ALA A 217 -4.12 6.89 -6.07
CA ALA A 217 -4.62 5.70 -6.74
C ALA A 217 -4.33 5.70 -8.25
N GLU A 218 -4.36 6.86 -8.91
CA GLU A 218 -3.99 7.00 -10.32
C GLU A 218 -2.55 6.54 -10.59
N VAL A 219 -1.60 6.97 -9.75
CA VAL A 219 -0.18 6.59 -9.90
C VAL A 219 0.02 5.11 -9.59
N VAL A 220 -0.67 4.59 -8.57
CA VAL A 220 -0.65 3.15 -8.26
C VAL A 220 -1.17 2.31 -9.43
N ALA A 221 -2.29 2.71 -10.04
CA ALA A 221 -2.85 2.01 -11.20
C ALA A 221 -1.94 2.10 -12.44
N PHE A 222 -1.28 3.26 -12.64
CA PHE A 222 -0.25 3.37 -13.69
C PHE A 222 0.90 2.39 -13.44
N LEU A 223 1.45 2.32 -12.22
CA LEU A 223 2.54 1.39 -11.87
C LEU A 223 2.11 -0.08 -11.96
N ALA A 224 0.85 -0.40 -11.71
CA ALA A 224 0.28 -1.73 -11.88
C ALA A 224 0.13 -2.13 -13.36
N SER A 225 0.04 -1.16 -14.26
CA SER A 225 -0.25 -1.38 -15.68
C SER A 225 0.98 -1.85 -16.48
N PRO A 226 0.75 -2.44 -17.68
CA PRO A 226 1.84 -2.75 -18.62
C PRO A 226 2.63 -1.51 -19.07
N LYS A 227 2.06 -0.30 -18.98
CA LYS A 227 2.72 0.95 -19.37
C LYS A 227 3.94 1.28 -18.51
N ALA A 228 3.98 0.77 -17.27
CA ALA A 228 5.09 0.94 -16.32
C ALA A 228 6.06 -0.25 -16.30
N ALA A 229 6.05 -1.13 -17.31
CA ALA A 229 6.83 -2.37 -17.31
C ALA A 229 8.36 -2.16 -17.26
N TYR A 230 8.86 -0.96 -17.53
CA TYR A 230 10.29 -0.62 -17.47
C TYR A 230 10.64 0.27 -16.26
N ILE A 231 9.69 0.43 -15.32
CA ILE A 231 9.88 1.21 -14.09
C ILE A 231 9.99 0.22 -12.93
N THR A 232 11.15 0.16 -12.28
CA THR A 232 11.38 -0.66 -11.08
C THR A 232 12.44 -0.05 -10.17
N GLY A 233 12.25 -0.17 -8.86
CA GLY A 233 13.11 0.44 -7.85
C GLY A 233 12.86 1.93 -7.62
N GLU A 234 11.81 2.50 -8.25
CA GLU A 234 11.54 3.93 -8.22
C GLU A 234 10.63 4.32 -7.06
N VAL A 235 10.76 5.58 -6.62
CA VAL A 235 9.93 6.20 -5.57
C VAL A 235 9.29 7.45 -6.15
N ILE A 236 8.00 7.38 -6.46
CA ILE A 236 7.27 8.50 -7.05
C ILE A 236 6.63 9.35 -5.95
N SER A 237 7.05 10.60 -5.85
CA SER A 237 6.49 11.57 -4.91
C SER A 237 5.15 12.11 -5.40
N ILE A 238 4.13 12.08 -4.51
CA ILE A 238 2.79 12.64 -4.76
C ILE A 238 2.48 13.56 -3.57
N ASN A 239 3.09 14.74 -3.55
CA ASN A 239 3.14 15.56 -2.34
C ASN A 239 2.89 17.06 -2.56
N GLY A 240 2.44 17.46 -3.76
CA GLY A 240 2.15 18.87 -4.07
C GLY A 240 3.37 19.81 -4.02
N GLY A 241 4.59 19.26 -4.16
CA GLY A 241 5.84 20.02 -4.08
C GLY A 241 6.38 20.19 -2.64
N LEU A 242 5.77 19.53 -1.65
CA LEU A 242 6.21 19.60 -0.24
C LEU A 242 7.67 19.13 -0.06
N TYR A 243 8.13 18.26 -0.94
CA TYR A 243 9.48 17.73 -1.02
C TYR A 243 9.82 17.38 -2.47
N THR A 244 10.96 17.89 -2.96
CA THR A 244 11.50 17.66 -4.30
C THR A 244 12.92 17.17 -4.23
#